data_941191ba6f2653b69997c7021e6d46fb
#
_entry.id   941191ba6f2653b69997c7021e6d46fb
#
_cell.length_a   1.000
_cell.length_b   1.000
_cell.length_c   1.000
_cell.angle_alpha   90.00
_cell.angle_beta   90.00
_cell.angle_gamma   90.00
#
_symmetry.space_group_name_H-M   'P 1'
#
loop_
_entity.id
_entity.type
_entity.pdbx_description
1 polymer ?
#
loop_
_entity_poly.entity_id
_entity_poly.type
_entity_poly.pdbx_seq_one_letter_code
_entity_poly.pdbx_strand_id
1 'polypeptide(L)'
;ELGCTGTHFANTNGLHDVNHYTTAYDIYLFFREAMKHETFMTITGSVAYEVPATNKSEARELHTTNSLLSNWRILDYLYDGVDCGKTGSTPEAGYCLVSSCLRDGKRLVAVVLGAEGEGTHIESFSESARLYDYGYNNFSKQLVVSTEDVFRQPVALSKETDCVMLYPAENAEAFLPSDVTKDQLEQTVTLKNEVADAPITRGQEMG
;
A
#
# COMPACT_ATOMS: atom_id res chain seq x y z
N GLU A 1 -10.91 -10.93 8.00
CA GLU A 1 -11.09 -9.67 8.78
C GLU A 1 -9.83 -8.81 8.61
N LEU A 2 -10.00 -7.53 8.25
CA LEU A 2 -8.89 -6.66 7.82
C LEU A 2 -8.18 -5.96 8.98
N GLY A 3 -8.65 -6.12 10.23
CA GLY A 3 -8.10 -5.44 11.40
C GLY A 3 -8.54 -3.98 11.57
N CYS A 4 -9.62 -3.56 10.91
CA CYS A 4 -10.17 -2.22 11.06
C CYS A 4 -10.83 -2.06 12.44
N THR A 5 -10.42 -1.06 13.20
CA THR A 5 -10.89 -0.83 14.57
C THR A 5 -11.54 0.53 14.77
N GLY A 6 -11.43 1.44 13.80
CA GLY A 6 -11.93 2.82 13.87
C GLY A 6 -13.06 3.10 12.88
N THR A 7 -13.78 2.07 12.39
CA THR A 7 -14.82 2.23 11.37
C THR A 7 -16.16 1.67 11.83
N HIS A 8 -17.22 2.42 11.58
CA HIS A 8 -18.59 1.97 11.70
C HIS A 8 -19.42 2.41 10.49
N PHE A 9 -20.06 1.47 9.82
CA PHE A 9 -20.93 1.71 8.67
C PHE A 9 -22.39 1.75 9.11
N ALA A 10 -23.05 2.89 8.92
CA ALA A 10 -24.50 3.04 9.14
C ALA A 10 -25.32 2.71 7.87
N ASN A 11 -24.70 2.80 6.69
CA ASN A 11 -25.32 2.51 5.40
C ASN A 11 -24.26 2.04 4.38
N THR A 12 -24.72 1.58 3.21
CA THR A 12 -23.86 1.07 2.13
C THR A 12 -23.56 2.07 1.02
N ASN A 13 -24.21 3.23 1.03
CA ASN A 13 -24.15 4.23 -0.04
C ASN A 13 -23.30 5.46 0.29
N GLY A 14 -22.84 5.60 1.54
CA GLY A 14 -21.99 6.71 1.98
C GLY A 14 -22.73 8.03 2.26
N LEU A 15 -24.06 8.02 2.38
CA LEU A 15 -24.80 9.18 2.86
C LEU A 15 -24.48 9.44 4.32
N HIS A 16 -24.50 10.72 4.71
CA HIS A 16 -24.17 11.11 6.06
C HIS A 16 -25.09 10.46 7.09
N ASP A 17 -24.49 9.97 8.16
CA ASP A 17 -25.12 9.54 9.40
C ASP A 17 -24.11 9.77 10.53
N VAL A 18 -24.60 10.22 11.70
CA VAL A 18 -23.73 10.54 12.86
C VAL A 18 -22.93 9.34 13.36
N ASN A 19 -23.37 8.12 13.05
CA ASN A 19 -22.70 6.88 13.40
C ASN A 19 -21.88 6.30 12.21
N HIS A 20 -21.81 7.01 11.07
CA HIS A 20 -21.04 6.57 9.90
C HIS A 20 -19.69 7.24 9.91
N TYR A 21 -18.68 6.56 10.42
CA TYR A 21 -17.34 7.10 10.57
C TYR A 21 -16.26 6.08 10.22
N THR A 22 -15.07 6.59 9.91
CA THR A 22 -13.89 5.80 9.57
C THR A 22 -12.61 6.55 9.94
N THR A 23 -11.47 5.92 9.72
CA THR A 23 -10.13 6.52 9.81
C THR A 23 -9.38 6.37 8.49
N ALA A 24 -8.37 7.21 8.25
CA ALA A 24 -7.52 7.10 7.08
C ALA A 24 -6.81 5.72 7.02
N TYR A 25 -6.43 5.17 8.17
CA TYR A 25 -5.81 3.85 8.24
C TYR A 25 -6.77 2.73 7.85
N ASP A 26 -8.01 2.76 8.33
CA ASP A 26 -9.00 1.73 7.97
C ASP A 26 -9.36 1.80 6.48
N ILE A 27 -9.50 3.02 5.92
CA ILE A 27 -9.68 3.20 4.46
C ILE A 27 -8.50 2.64 3.69
N TYR A 28 -7.26 2.84 4.15
CA TYR A 28 -6.09 2.20 3.56
C TYR A 28 -6.20 0.67 3.59
N LEU A 29 -6.62 0.07 4.71
CA LEU A 29 -6.79 -1.38 4.81
C LEU A 29 -7.83 -1.92 3.83
N PHE A 30 -8.98 -1.26 3.70
CA PHE A 30 -10.02 -1.61 2.71
C PHE A 30 -9.48 -1.48 1.28
N PHE A 31 -8.83 -0.37 0.98
CA PHE A 31 -8.33 -0.09 -0.35
C PHE A 31 -7.20 -1.05 -0.75
N ARG A 32 -6.28 -1.35 0.17
CA ARG A 32 -5.21 -2.34 -0.02
C ARG A 32 -5.77 -3.73 -0.34
N GLU A 33 -6.83 -4.15 0.34
CA GLU A 33 -7.49 -5.42 0.04
C GLU A 33 -8.19 -5.39 -1.32
N ALA A 34 -8.93 -4.31 -1.60
CA ALA A 34 -9.64 -4.13 -2.86
C ALA A 34 -8.70 -4.14 -4.07
N MET A 35 -7.50 -3.56 -3.96
CA MET A 35 -6.48 -3.55 -5.03
C MET A 35 -5.97 -4.94 -5.42
N LYS A 36 -6.19 -5.98 -4.63
CA LYS A 36 -5.87 -7.37 -5.02
C LYS A 36 -6.81 -7.92 -6.09
N HIS A 37 -7.93 -7.25 -6.34
CA HIS A 37 -8.93 -7.65 -7.31
C HIS A 37 -8.75 -6.86 -8.61
N GLU A 38 -8.44 -7.55 -9.70
CA GLU A 38 -8.22 -6.94 -11.01
C GLU A 38 -9.42 -6.11 -11.49
N THR A 39 -10.63 -6.61 -11.27
CA THR A 39 -11.86 -5.88 -11.62
C THR A 39 -11.97 -4.53 -10.90
N PHE A 40 -11.57 -4.47 -9.62
CA PHE A 40 -11.55 -3.23 -8.86
C PHE A 40 -10.55 -2.24 -9.46
N MET A 41 -9.33 -2.68 -9.74
CA MET A 41 -8.29 -1.86 -10.35
C MET A 41 -8.72 -1.33 -11.73
N THR A 42 -9.31 -2.20 -12.57
CA THR A 42 -9.83 -1.82 -13.88
C THR A 42 -10.90 -0.74 -13.79
N ILE A 43 -11.90 -0.92 -12.90
CA ILE A 43 -13.01 0.03 -12.77
C ILE A 43 -12.52 1.37 -12.21
N THR A 44 -11.74 1.34 -11.13
CA THR A 44 -11.32 2.56 -10.43
C THR A 44 -10.15 3.30 -11.10
N GLY A 45 -9.45 2.63 -12.03
CA GLY A 45 -8.42 3.21 -12.88
C GLY A 45 -8.94 3.68 -14.26
N SER A 46 -10.19 3.36 -14.62
CA SER A 46 -10.78 3.78 -15.90
C SER A 46 -11.04 5.28 -15.93
N VAL A 47 -10.54 5.96 -16.95
CA VAL A 47 -10.74 7.40 -17.14
C VAL A 47 -12.15 7.69 -17.69
N ALA A 48 -12.61 6.88 -18.64
CA ALA A 48 -13.95 6.98 -19.24
C ALA A 48 -14.49 5.57 -19.57
N TYR A 49 -15.79 5.45 -19.60
CA TYR A 49 -16.48 4.22 -20.00
C TYR A 49 -17.79 4.53 -20.70
N GLU A 50 -17.99 3.97 -21.90
CA GLU A 50 -19.24 4.09 -22.63
C GLU A 50 -20.20 2.98 -22.20
N VAL A 51 -21.35 3.37 -21.65
CA VAL A 51 -22.47 2.47 -21.38
C VAL A 51 -23.34 2.43 -22.63
N PRO A 52 -23.46 1.28 -23.32
CA PRO A 52 -24.24 1.20 -24.54
C PRO A 52 -25.72 1.46 -24.29
N ALA A 53 -26.45 1.85 -25.36
CA ALA A 53 -27.88 2.02 -25.28
C ALA A 53 -28.58 0.70 -24.88
N THR A 54 -29.68 0.83 -24.15
CA THR A 54 -30.57 -0.27 -23.75
C THR A 54 -31.96 0.01 -24.31
N ASN A 55 -32.90 -0.89 -24.08
CA ASN A 55 -34.30 -0.67 -24.43
C ASN A 55 -35.00 0.40 -23.53
N LYS A 56 -34.30 0.97 -22.55
CA LYS A 56 -34.85 1.97 -21.63
C LYS A 56 -34.01 3.24 -21.51
N SER A 57 -32.81 3.26 -22.11
CA SER A 57 -31.87 4.37 -21.93
C SER A 57 -30.96 4.47 -23.15
N GLU A 58 -30.72 5.69 -23.61
CA GLU A 58 -29.70 5.99 -24.61
C GLU A 58 -28.30 5.65 -24.12
N ALA A 59 -27.35 5.52 -25.05
CA ALA A 59 -25.93 5.38 -24.70
C ALA A 59 -25.45 6.60 -23.92
N ARG A 60 -24.55 6.36 -22.95
CA ARG A 60 -23.97 7.44 -22.15
C ARG A 60 -22.53 7.15 -21.82
N GLU A 61 -21.74 8.18 -21.77
CA GLU A 61 -20.34 8.12 -21.34
C GLU A 61 -20.23 8.50 -19.86
N LEU A 62 -19.49 7.69 -19.11
CA LEU A 62 -19.14 7.92 -17.72
C LEU A 62 -17.67 8.33 -17.65
N HIS A 63 -17.37 9.32 -16.83
CA HIS A 63 -16.00 9.78 -16.60
C HIS A 63 -15.61 9.64 -15.13
N THR A 64 -14.31 9.39 -14.89
CA THR A 64 -13.80 9.38 -13.53
C THR A 64 -13.97 10.74 -12.86
N THR A 65 -14.26 10.71 -11.58
CA THR A 65 -14.26 11.92 -10.71
C THR A 65 -12.90 12.20 -10.10
N ASN A 66 -11.92 11.31 -10.31
CA ASN A 66 -10.56 11.47 -9.80
C ASN A 66 -9.71 12.31 -10.76
N SER A 67 -9.49 13.57 -10.42
CA SER A 67 -8.70 14.49 -11.25
C SER A 67 -7.20 14.21 -11.24
N LEU A 68 -6.70 13.33 -10.37
CA LEU A 68 -5.32 12.80 -10.49
C LEU A 68 -5.16 11.88 -11.71
N LEU A 69 -6.27 11.28 -12.22
CA LEU A 69 -6.30 10.40 -13.39
C LEU A 69 -6.68 11.10 -14.67
N SER A 70 -7.47 12.19 -14.60
CA SER A 70 -8.06 12.82 -15.78
C SER A 70 -8.34 14.29 -15.55
N ASN A 71 -8.05 15.09 -16.57
CA ASN A 71 -8.41 16.51 -16.65
C ASN A 71 -9.86 16.75 -17.14
N TRP A 72 -10.69 15.71 -17.28
CA TRP A 72 -12.05 15.88 -17.79
C TRP A 72 -12.92 16.76 -16.89
N ARG A 73 -12.85 16.56 -15.58
CA ARG A 73 -13.69 17.29 -14.62
C ARG A 73 -13.03 18.58 -14.14
N ILE A 74 -11.78 18.49 -13.72
CA ILE A 74 -10.98 19.60 -13.17
C ILE A 74 -9.58 19.49 -13.76
N LEU A 75 -9.02 20.61 -14.22
CA LEU A 75 -7.69 20.71 -14.79
C LEU A 75 -6.60 20.82 -13.71
N ASP A 76 -5.36 20.56 -14.10
CA ASP A 76 -4.13 20.84 -13.33
C ASP A 76 -3.87 19.96 -12.10
N TYR A 77 -4.59 18.82 -12.00
CA TYR A 77 -4.35 17.85 -10.92
C TYR A 77 -3.74 16.53 -11.39
N LEU A 78 -3.53 16.32 -12.68
CA LEU A 78 -2.93 15.07 -13.16
C LEU A 78 -1.63 14.78 -12.43
N TYR A 79 -1.50 13.53 -11.95
CA TYR A 79 -0.32 13.08 -11.27
C TYR A 79 0.17 11.77 -11.88
N ASP A 80 1.40 11.82 -12.42
CA ASP A 80 1.97 10.68 -13.13
C ASP A 80 2.15 9.47 -12.21
N GLY A 81 1.77 8.29 -12.73
CA GLY A 81 1.83 7.03 -12.00
C GLY A 81 0.59 6.70 -11.17
N VAL A 82 -0.37 7.62 -11.00
CA VAL A 82 -1.67 7.27 -10.39
C VAL A 82 -2.41 6.31 -11.29
N ASP A 83 -2.84 5.17 -10.75
CA ASP A 83 -3.42 4.08 -11.53
C ASP A 83 -4.81 3.65 -11.06
N CYS A 84 -5.24 4.05 -9.88
CA CYS A 84 -6.62 3.86 -9.41
C CYS A 84 -6.95 4.80 -8.25
N GLY A 85 -8.24 4.93 -7.94
CA GLY A 85 -8.67 5.72 -6.78
C GLY A 85 -10.19 5.88 -6.71
N LYS A 86 -10.66 6.37 -5.55
CA LYS A 86 -12.07 6.67 -5.31
C LYS A 86 -12.23 7.96 -4.53
N THR A 87 -13.01 8.86 -5.09
CA THR A 87 -13.43 10.11 -4.43
C THR A 87 -14.72 9.90 -3.63
N GLY A 88 -14.95 10.76 -2.66
CA GLY A 88 -16.22 10.89 -1.95
C GLY A 88 -16.35 12.29 -1.36
N SER A 89 -17.58 12.79 -1.26
CA SER A 89 -17.81 14.05 -0.57
C SER A 89 -19.24 14.15 -0.04
N THR A 90 -19.38 14.68 1.14
CA THR A 90 -20.62 15.22 1.71
C THR A 90 -20.30 16.54 2.38
N PRO A 91 -21.28 17.40 2.68
CA PRO A 91 -21.01 18.64 3.41
C PRO A 91 -20.26 18.41 4.73
N GLU A 92 -20.57 17.30 5.43
CA GLU A 92 -19.99 16.96 6.72
C GLU A 92 -18.61 16.30 6.62
N ALA A 93 -18.42 15.47 5.59
CA ALA A 93 -17.16 14.73 5.39
C ALA A 93 -16.07 15.54 4.68
N GLY A 94 -16.44 16.68 4.05
CA GLY A 94 -15.54 17.39 3.15
C GLY A 94 -15.20 16.59 1.90
N TYR A 95 -14.10 16.90 1.25
CA TYR A 95 -13.62 16.15 0.09
C TYR A 95 -12.66 15.05 0.52
N CYS A 96 -12.99 13.83 0.15
CA CYS A 96 -12.23 12.64 0.48
C CYS A 96 -11.69 11.97 -0.78
N LEU A 97 -10.47 11.44 -0.68
CA LEU A 97 -9.82 10.69 -1.76
C LEU A 97 -8.96 9.58 -1.16
N VAL A 98 -9.10 8.37 -1.68
CA VAL A 98 -8.09 7.33 -1.59
C VAL A 98 -7.61 7.02 -3.00
N SER A 99 -6.31 6.96 -3.19
CA SER A 99 -5.72 6.67 -4.50
C SER A 99 -4.40 5.90 -4.36
N SER A 100 -4.00 5.23 -5.45
CA SER A 100 -2.75 4.51 -5.56
C SER A 100 -1.90 5.13 -6.67
N CYS A 101 -0.61 5.16 -6.44
CA CYS A 101 0.38 5.60 -7.41
C CYS A 101 1.51 4.56 -7.49
N LEU A 102 1.87 4.17 -8.72
CA LEU A 102 2.94 3.22 -9.01
C LEU A 102 4.02 3.89 -9.85
N ARG A 103 5.24 4.01 -9.30
CA ARG A 103 6.43 4.51 -10.01
C ARG A 103 7.61 3.60 -9.73
N ASP A 104 8.37 3.24 -10.74
CA ASP A 104 9.61 2.44 -10.63
C ASP A 104 9.44 1.17 -9.78
N GLY A 105 8.27 0.51 -9.91
CA GLY A 105 7.92 -0.68 -9.11
C GLY A 105 7.54 -0.41 -7.66
N LYS A 106 7.52 0.86 -7.21
CA LYS A 106 7.09 1.26 -5.86
C LYS A 106 5.64 1.72 -5.90
N ARG A 107 4.80 1.08 -5.12
CA ARG A 107 3.39 1.45 -4.97
C ARG A 107 3.16 2.19 -3.66
N LEU A 108 2.61 3.38 -3.76
CA LEU A 108 2.15 4.17 -2.61
C LEU A 108 0.62 4.29 -2.64
N VAL A 109 0.03 4.41 -1.46
CA VAL A 109 -1.40 4.70 -1.30
C VAL A 109 -1.51 5.98 -0.47
N ALA A 110 -2.23 6.96 -0.99
CA ALA A 110 -2.60 8.17 -0.27
C ALA A 110 -4.07 8.10 0.14
N VAL A 111 -4.35 8.48 1.38
CA VAL A 111 -5.70 8.64 1.92
C VAL A 111 -5.83 10.03 2.51
N VAL A 112 -6.70 10.84 1.93
CA VAL A 112 -7.02 12.19 2.38
C VAL A 112 -8.50 12.22 2.74
N LEU A 113 -8.82 12.60 3.96
CA LEU A 113 -10.19 12.71 4.47
C LEU A 113 -10.41 14.15 4.98
N GLY A 114 -11.62 14.68 4.79
CA GLY A 114 -12.01 15.97 5.34
C GLY A 114 -11.31 17.17 4.71
N ALA A 115 -10.83 17.06 3.49
CA ALA A 115 -10.18 18.18 2.80
C ALA A 115 -11.20 19.27 2.44
N GLU A 116 -10.73 20.51 2.40
CA GLU A 116 -11.50 21.64 1.92
C GLU A 116 -11.57 21.65 0.39
N GLY A 117 -12.49 22.45 -0.15
CA GLY A 117 -12.58 22.67 -1.58
C GLY A 117 -13.78 23.53 -1.97
N GLU A 118 -13.59 24.32 -3.03
CA GLU A 118 -14.64 25.15 -3.61
C GLU A 118 -14.46 25.22 -5.13
N GLY A 119 -15.54 24.98 -5.88
CA GLY A 119 -15.54 25.03 -7.33
C GLY A 119 -14.57 24.04 -7.95
N THR A 120 -13.53 24.54 -8.59
CA THR A 120 -12.45 23.73 -9.20
C THR A 120 -11.25 23.51 -8.28
N HIS A 121 -11.21 24.15 -7.11
CA HIS A 121 -10.15 24.00 -6.14
C HIS A 121 -10.55 22.94 -5.10
N ILE A 122 -9.94 21.75 -5.17
CA ILE A 122 -10.23 20.62 -4.27
C ILE A 122 -8.92 20.12 -3.67
N GLU A 123 -8.74 20.36 -2.39
CA GLU A 123 -7.48 20.07 -1.69
C GLU A 123 -7.15 18.59 -1.57
N SER A 124 -8.14 17.69 -1.61
CA SER A 124 -7.84 16.26 -1.56
C SER A 124 -6.96 15.78 -2.71
N PHE A 125 -6.97 16.44 -3.87
CA PHE A 125 -6.07 16.11 -4.99
C PHE A 125 -4.65 16.65 -4.74
N SER A 126 -4.52 17.93 -4.36
CA SER A 126 -3.22 18.52 -4.09
C SER A 126 -2.52 17.87 -2.89
N GLU A 127 -3.27 17.57 -1.82
CA GLU A 127 -2.71 16.89 -0.66
C GLU A 127 -2.28 15.44 -0.99
N SER A 128 -3.03 14.72 -1.83
CA SER A 128 -2.60 13.41 -2.30
C SER A 128 -1.32 13.48 -3.11
N ALA A 129 -1.18 14.48 -3.99
CA ALA A 129 0.06 14.70 -4.74
C ALA A 129 1.26 14.99 -3.81
N ARG A 130 1.08 15.85 -2.80
CA ARG A 130 2.11 16.15 -1.79
C ARG A 130 2.51 14.91 -0.98
N LEU A 131 1.55 14.05 -0.62
CA LEU A 131 1.84 12.80 0.07
C LEU A 131 2.65 11.85 -0.81
N TYR A 132 2.35 11.76 -2.11
CA TYR A 132 3.14 10.97 -3.06
C TYR A 132 4.56 11.54 -3.21
N ASP A 133 4.69 12.85 -3.40
CA ASP A 133 6.00 13.50 -3.48
C ASP A 133 6.82 13.24 -2.22
N TYR A 134 6.20 13.35 -1.05
CA TYR A 134 6.86 13.02 0.22
C TYR A 134 7.32 11.56 0.25
N GLY A 135 6.43 10.62 -0.10
CA GLY A 135 6.74 9.18 -0.07
C GLY A 135 7.87 8.80 -1.04
N TYR A 136 7.81 9.28 -2.28
CA TYR A 136 8.83 8.97 -3.29
C TYR A 136 10.18 9.63 -3.02
N ASN A 137 10.18 10.84 -2.44
CA ASN A 137 11.41 11.58 -2.17
C ASN A 137 12.12 11.12 -0.88
N ASN A 138 11.36 10.62 0.11
CA ASN A 138 11.93 10.34 1.44
C ASN A 138 12.05 8.86 1.77
N PHE A 139 11.53 7.96 0.93
CA PHE A 139 11.62 6.52 1.16
C PHE A 139 12.20 5.80 -0.05
N SER A 140 12.99 4.77 0.22
CA SER A 140 13.58 3.92 -0.81
C SER A 140 13.49 2.45 -0.43
N LYS A 141 13.44 1.58 -1.44
CA LYS A 141 13.53 0.14 -1.27
C LYS A 141 14.99 -0.22 -1.01
N GLN A 142 15.28 -0.84 0.11
CA GLN A 142 16.62 -1.17 0.54
C GLN A 142 16.73 -2.66 0.85
N LEU A 143 17.86 -3.28 0.49
CA LEU A 143 18.19 -4.65 0.86
C LEU A 143 18.53 -4.71 2.35
N VAL A 144 17.68 -5.36 3.15
CA VAL A 144 17.84 -5.47 4.61
C VAL A 144 18.41 -6.81 5.05
N VAL A 145 18.15 -7.88 4.28
CA VAL A 145 18.74 -9.20 4.48
C VAL A 145 19.31 -9.68 3.17
N SER A 146 20.56 -10.12 3.18
CA SER A 146 21.26 -10.67 2.02
C SER A 146 21.54 -12.16 2.21
N THR A 147 21.48 -12.93 1.11
CA THR A 147 21.95 -14.32 1.09
C THR A 147 23.45 -14.46 1.38
N GLU A 148 24.20 -13.34 1.40
CA GLU A 148 25.61 -13.29 1.78
C GLU A 148 25.79 -13.03 3.29
N ASP A 149 24.73 -12.66 4.02
CA ASP A 149 24.78 -12.49 5.48
C ASP A 149 25.08 -13.84 6.15
N VAL A 150 25.97 -13.86 7.11
CA VAL A 150 26.45 -15.10 7.74
C VAL A 150 26.17 -15.08 9.23
N PHE A 151 25.48 -16.11 9.71
CA PHE A 151 25.21 -16.33 11.12
C PHE A 151 25.90 -17.61 11.59
N ARG A 152 26.23 -17.68 12.88
CA ARG A 152 26.85 -18.88 13.49
C ARG A 152 25.86 -19.51 14.45
N GLN A 153 25.71 -20.81 14.36
CA GLN A 153 24.93 -21.60 15.32
C GLN A 153 25.82 -22.67 15.96
N PRO A 154 25.87 -22.77 17.30
CA PRO A 154 26.56 -23.86 17.98
C PRO A 154 25.95 -25.23 17.64
N VAL A 155 26.79 -26.24 17.58
CA VAL A 155 26.39 -27.64 17.30
C VAL A 155 26.85 -28.52 18.43
N ALA A 156 25.91 -29.30 19.00
CA ALA A 156 26.20 -30.34 19.96
C ALA A 156 26.45 -31.70 19.27
N LEU A 157 27.12 -32.59 19.99
CA LEU A 157 27.35 -33.98 19.58
C LEU A 157 28.20 -34.15 18.29
N SER A 158 28.81 -33.07 17.80
CA SER A 158 29.77 -33.14 16.70
C SER A 158 31.19 -33.35 17.21
N LYS A 159 31.99 -34.18 16.50
CA LYS A 159 33.42 -34.39 16.76
C LYS A 159 34.31 -33.56 15.85
N GLU A 160 33.73 -32.96 14.81
CA GLU A 160 34.47 -32.28 13.70
C GLU A 160 34.37 -30.78 13.79
N THR A 161 33.24 -30.25 14.31
CA THR A 161 33.01 -28.81 14.42
C THR A 161 32.11 -28.50 15.61
N ASP A 162 32.30 -27.33 16.18
CA ASP A 162 31.51 -26.79 17.28
C ASP A 162 30.44 -25.78 16.79
N CYS A 163 30.45 -25.40 15.53
CA CYS A 163 29.46 -24.50 14.95
C CYS A 163 29.24 -24.77 13.45
N VAL A 164 28.10 -24.37 12.95
CA VAL A 164 27.75 -24.29 11.53
C VAL A 164 27.50 -22.86 11.11
N MET A 165 27.71 -22.58 9.82
CA MET A 165 27.39 -21.29 9.21
C MET A 165 26.00 -21.35 8.60
N LEU A 166 25.17 -20.36 8.92
CA LEU A 166 23.82 -20.21 8.42
C LEU A 166 23.76 -19.00 7.49
N TYR A 167 22.98 -19.14 6.46
CA TYR A 167 22.75 -18.09 5.45
C TYR A 167 21.24 -17.90 5.25
N PRO A 168 20.74 -16.67 5.03
CA PRO A 168 19.37 -16.48 4.59
C PRO A 168 19.11 -17.24 3.29
N ALA A 169 17.94 -17.85 3.16
CA ALA A 169 17.56 -18.59 1.96
C ALA A 169 17.33 -17.66 0.76
N GLU A 170 16.91 -16.43 1.02
CA GLU A 170 16.61 -15.40 0.02
C GLU A 170 16.96 -14.00 0.53
N ASN A 171 17.10 -13.08 -0.41
CA ASN A 171 17.24 -11.67 -0.11
C ASN A 171 15.90 -11.09 0.35
N ALA A 172 15.92 -10.25 1.39
CA ALA A 172 14.75 -9.48 1.80
C ALA A 172 15.00 -7.98 1.64
N GLU A 173 14.01 -7.29 1.09
CA GLU A 173 14.03 -5.85 0.90
C GLU A 173 12.90 -5.20 1.71
N ALA A 174 13.18 -4.03 2.29
CA ALA A 174 12.20 -3.23 3.00
C ALA A 174 12.12 -1.81 2.42
N PHE A 175 10.96 -1.20 2.55
CA PHE A 175 10.76 0.20 2.19
C PHE A 175 11.04 1.06 3.44
N LEU A 176 12.17 1.74 3.44
CA LEU A 176 12.70 2.48 4.59
C LEU A 176 12.92 3.95 4.24
N PRO A 177 12.93 4.85 5.24
CA PRO A 177 13.42 6.20 5.03
C PRO A 177 14.79 6.18 4.35
N SER A 178 14.99 7.07 3.36
CA SER A 178 16.19 7.05 2.49
C SER A 178 17.49 7.37 3.23
N ASP A 179 17.38 7.97 4.41
CA ASP A 179 18.49 8.28 5.32
C ASP A 179 18.81 7.16 6.33
N VAL A 180 17.96 6.13 6.41
CA VAL A 180 18.20 4.94 7.25
C VAL A 180 19.05 3.94 6.47
N THR A 181 20.13 3.46 7.10
CA THR A 181 21.01 2.43 6.55
C THR A 181 20.82 1.08 7.26
N LYS A 182 21.23 -0.02 6.63
CA LYS A 182 21.14 -1.37 7.21
C LYS A 182 21.76 -1.45 8.62
N ASP A 183 22.86 -0.74 8.85
CA ASP A 183 23.59 -0.75 10.13
C ASP A 183 22.81 -0.09 11.29
N GLN A 184 21.76 0.66 10.98
CA GLN A 184 20.88 1.31 11.96
C GLN A 184 19.67 0.43 12.32
N LEU A 185 19.52 -0.72 11.66
CA LEU A 185 18.43 -1.65 11.91
C LEU A 185 18.84 -2.68 12.96
N GLU A 186 17.94 -2.94 13.90
CA GLU A 186 18.09 -4.06 14.82
C GLU A 186 17.72 -5.36 14.08
N GLN A 187 18.63 -6.32 14.09
CA GLN A 187 18.44 -7.61 13.48
C GLN A 187 18.30 -8.70 14.55
N THR A 188 17.17 -9.38 14.54
CA THR A 188 16.93 -10.53 15.42
C THR A 188 16.88 -11.81 14.60
N VAL A 189 17.71 -12.78 14.93
CA VAL A 189 17.71 -14.11 14.32
C VAL A 189 17.08 -15.09 15.29
N THR A 190 15.95 -15.69 14.89
CA THR A 190 15.27 -16.73 15.66
C THR A 190 15.57 -18.08 15.04
N LEU A 191 16.21 -18.96 15.81
CA LEU A 191 16.54 -20.31 15.37
C LEU A 191 15.56 -21.32 16.00
N LYS A 192 15.34 -22.47 15.34
CA LYS A 192 14.47 -23.55 15.86
C LYS A 192 14.96 -24.06 17.20
N ASN A 193 16.29 -24.13 17.37
CA ASN A 193 16.95 -24.51 18.62
C ASN A 193 18.13 -23.55 18.86
N GLU A 194 18.44 -23.21 20.09
CA GLU A 194 19.63 -22.42 20.45
C GLU A 194 20.94 -23.17 20.09
N VAL A 195 20.93 -24.48 20.25
CA VAL A 195 22.02 -25.38 19.88
C VAL A 195 21.44 -26.46 18.97
N ALA A 196 22.07 -26.68 17.83
CA ALA A 196 21.64 -27.73 16.90
C ALA A 196 22.33 -29.06 17.22
N ASP A 197 21.63 -30.17 17.06
CA ASP A 197 22.18 -31.51 17.20
C ASP A 197 22.72 -32.03 15.86
N ALA A 198 23.93 -32.63 15.90
CA ALA A 198 24.46 -33.34 14.75
C ALA A 198 23.70 -34.66 14.51
N PRO A 199 23.59 -35.15 13.26
CA PRO A 199 24.18 -34.61 12.04
C PRO A 199 23.37 -33.49 11.41
N ILE A 200 24.05 -32.48 10.89
CA ILE A 200 23.45 -31.39 10.12
C ILE A 200 23.88 -31.49 8.66
N THR A 201 22.94 -31.37 7.74
CA THR A 201 23.20 -31.46 6.30
C THR A 201 23.17 -30.10 5.64
N ARG A 202 23.94 -29.95 4.55
CA ARG A 202 23.93 -28.72 3.76
C ARG A 202 22.53 -28.46 3.19
N GLY A 203 22.02 -27.24 3.36
CA GLY A 203 20.69 -26.83 2.90
C GLY A 203 19.55 -27.16 3.90
N GLN A 204 19.89 -27.68 5.09
CA GLN A 204 18.91 -27.88 6.16
C GLN A 204 18.41 -26.52 6.67
N GLU A 205 17.10 -26.38 6.80
CA GLU A 205 16.45 -25.19 7.39
C GLU A 205 16.59 -25.23 8.92
N MET A 206 17.15 -24.16 9.49
CA MET A 206 17.49 -24.06 10.89
C MET A 206 16.69 -23.01 11.68
N GLY A 207 15.96 -22.13 10.97
CA GLY A 207 15.15 -21.07 11.57
C GLY A 207 13.92 -20.72 10.76
#